data_582962c5abb81ff7ed2eebf88bdf731c
#
_entry.id   582962c5abb81ff7ed2eebf88bdf731c
#
_cell.length_a   1.000
_cell.length_b   1.000
_cell.length_c   1.000
_cell.angle_alpha   90.00
_cell.angle_beta   90.00
_cell.angle_gamma   90.00
#
_symmetry.space_group_name_H-M   'P 1'
#
loop_
_entity.id
_entity.type
_entity.pdbx_description
1 polymer ?
#
loop_
_entity_poly.entity_id
_entity_poly.type
_entity_poly.pdbx_seq_one_letter_code
_entity_poly.pdbx_strand_id
1 'polypeptide(L)'
;MTHRRSRSMRTPAVFLAGLLVGVAGMAVGAQSSRITGNNGINHVGIVVDRLDEAIATYGNKFGFGEAAVIRDEKGQPTLAFIQVSRNTFIELSPASPTRPAGLDHFGLQVDDVKVATAELKQRGVKIEDPRVGRTISFITNTTDPFGVRMEFSEIGPESMLGKAIAGWR
;
A
#
# COMPACT_ATOMS: atom_id res chain seq x y z
N MET A 1 76.37 -23.48 18.55
CA MET A 1 75.48 -22.28 18.63
C MET A 1 74.36 -22.40 17.62
N THR A 2 73.17 -22.82 18.06
CA THR A 2 72.03 -23.05 17.21
C THR A 2 70.98 -21.95 17.46
N HIS A 3 70.81 -21.05 16.48
CA HIS A 3 69.83 -20.00 16.52
C HIS A 3 68.43 -20.59 16.19
N ARG A 4 67.57 -20.64 17.21
CA ARG A 4 66.16 -20.97 17.09
C ARG A 4 65.38 -19.72 16.62
N ARG A 5 64.88 -19.70 15.36
CA ARG A 5 63.97 -18.64 14.86
C ARG A 5 62.57 -18.87 15.40
N SER A 6 62.10 -17.95 16.21
CA SER A 6 60.70 -17.83 16.63
C SER A 6 59.84 -17.42 15.42
N ARG A 7 58.93 -18.31 14.95
CA ARG A 7 57.91 -17.95 13.97
C ARG A 7 56.72 -17.28 14.70
N SER A 8 56.49 -16.01 14.40
CA SER A 8 55.36 -15.27 14.96
C SER A 8 54.03 -15.75 14.37
N MET A 9 53.19 -16.33 15.21
CA MET A 9 51.80 -16.77 14.88
C MET A 9 50.80 -15.61 14.91
N ARG A 10 51.09 -14.49 14.21
CA ARG A 10 50.19 -13.31 14.23
C ARG A 10 49.24 -13.20 13.04
N THR A 11 49.44 -14.00 11.99
CA THR A 11 48.66 -13.87 10.73
C THR A 11 47.27 -14.50 10.75
N PRO A 12 46.98 -15.62 11.44
CA PRO A 12 45.62 -16.19 11.37
C PRO A 12 44.56 -15.42 12.19
N ALA A 13 44.97 -14.76 13.31
CA ALA A 13 44.04 -14.04 14.17
C ALA A 13 43.43 -12.77 13.50
N VAL A 14 44.25 -12.07 12.71
CA VAL A 14 43.80 -10.88 11.97
C VAL A 14 42.83 -11.24 10.85
N PHE A 15 43.04 -12.41 10.19
CA PHE A 15 42.14 -12.89 9.12
C PHE A 15 40.79 -13.34 9.67
N LEU A 16 40.76 -13.99 10.83
CA LEU A 16 39.51 -14.40 11.49
C LEU A 16 38.69 -13.18 11.97
N ALA A 17 39.37 -12.15 12.53
CA ALA A 17 38.68 -10.94 12.98
C ALA A 17 38.09 -10.15 11.79
N GLY A 18 38.81 -10.07 10.67
CA GLY A 18 38.32 -9.44 9.45
C GLY A 18 37.12 -10.16 8.84
N LEU A 19 37.10 -11.51 8.87
CA LEU A 19 36.00 -12.33 8.38
C LEU A 19 34.76 -12.17 9.25
N LEU A 20 34.89 -12.14 10.57
CA LEU A 20 33.75 -11.94 11.50
C LEU A 20 33.15 -10.54 11.39
N VAL A 21 33.94 -9.50 11.19
CA VAL A 21 33.41 -8.14 10.96
C VAL A 21 32.74 -8.04 9.59
N GLY A 22 33.28 -8.70 8.56
CA GLY A 22 32.66 -8.76 7.22
C GLY A 22 31.30 -9.47 7.21
N VAL A 23 31.19 -10.60 7.93
CA VAL A 23 29.92 -11.36 8.04
C VAL A 23 28.89 -10.62 8.90
N ALA A 24 29.31 -9.96 9.98
CA ALA A 24 28.42 -9.12 10.79
C ALA A 24 27.92 -7.89 10.02
N GLY A 25 28.78 -7.26 9.19
CA GLY A 25 28.38 -6.15 8.32
C GLY A 25 27.38 -6.56 7.22
N MET A 26 27.46 -7.81 6.71
CA MET A 26 26.48 -8.33 5.74
C MET A 26 25.13 -8.71 6.38
N ALA A 27 25.13 -9.12 7.66
CA ALA A 27 23.89 -9.49 8.36
C ALA A 27 23.01 -8.27 8.71
N VAL A 28 23.59 -7.07 8.82
CA VAL A 28 22.82 -5.82 9.10
C VAL A 28 22.14 -5.27 7.82
N GLY A 29 22.52 -5.75 6.62
CA GLY A 29 22.01 -5.25 5.33
C GLY A 29 20.80 -5.97 4.76
N ALA A 30 20.30 -7.05 5.36
CA ALA A 30 19.08 -7.75 4.92
C ALA A 30 17.83 -7.15 5.57
N GLN A 31 17.66 -5.83 5.52
CA GLN A 31 16.35 -5.25 5.75
C GLN A 31 15.40 -5.79 4.68
N SER A 32 14.27 -6.35 5.11
CA SER A 32 13.20 -6.78 4.22
C SER A 32 12.95 -5.69 3.17
N SER A 33 13.09 -6.01 1.88
CA SER A 33 12.79 -5.06 0.80
C SER A 33 11.29 -4.75 0.71
N ARG A 34 10.46 -5.49 1.45
CA ARG A 34 9.01 -5.35 1.47
C ARG A 34 8.58 -4.34 2.54
N ILE A 35 7.47 -3.65 2.28
CA ILE A 35 6.79 -2.82 3.27
C ILE A 35 6.14 -3.74 4.30
N THR A 36 6.35 -3.46 5.59
CA THR A 36 5.73 -4.21 6.69
C THR A 36 4.22 -4.15 6.61
N GLY A 37 3.56 -5.30 6.78
CA GLY A 37 2.09 -5.38 6.76
C GLY A 37 1.44 -5.11 5.41
N ASN A 38 2.17 -5.21 4.29
CA ASN A 38 1.58 -5.05 2.96
C ASN A 38 0.81 -6.32 2.57
N ASN A 39 -0.51 -6.16 2.39
CA ASN A 39 -1.45 -7.23 2.04
C ASN A 39 -1.78 -7.27 0.53
N GLY A 40 -1.14 -6.41 -0.27
CA GLY A 40 -1.31 -6.38 -1.72
C GLY A 40 -2.37 -5.38 -2.20
N ILE A 41 -2.70 -5.46 -3.49
CA ILE A 41 -3.68 -4.57 -4.12
C ILE A 41 -5.08 -4.96 -3.63
N ASN A 42 -5.82 -3.99 -3.09
CA ASN A 42 -7.19 -4.18 -2.65
C ASN A 42 -8.22 -3.42 -3.48
N HIS A 43 -7.83 -2.38 -4.22
CA HIS A 43 -8.75 -1.72 -5.12
C HIS A 43 -8.05 -1.09 -6.33
N VAL A 44 -8.88 -0.78 -7.33
CA VAL A 44 -8.52 0.02 -8.48
C VAL A 44 -9.48 1.21 -8.53
N GLY A 45 -8.94 2.42 -8.62
CA GLY A 45 -9.71 3.66 -8.74
C GLY A 45 -9.97 3.98 -10.21
N ILE A 46 -11.23 4.17 -10.56
CA ILE A 46 -11.70 4.52 -11.91
C ILE A 46 -12.54 5.81 -11.82
N VAL A 47 -12.19 6.76 -12.64
CA VAL A 47 -12.99 7.97 -12.85
C VAL A 47 -13.97 7.72 -13.98
N VAL A 48 -15.24 8.06 -13.79
CA VAL A 48 -16.33 7.82 -14.76
C VAL A 48 -17.14 9.09 -15.01
N ASP A 49 -17.64 9.27 -16.22
CA ASP A 49 -18.45 10.46 -16.56
C ASP A 49 -19.80 10.47 -15.84
N ARG A 50 -20.40 9.27 -15.63
CA ARG A 50 -21.70 9.10 -15.01
C ARG A 50 -21.63 8.03 -13.92
N LEU A 51 -21.47 8.49 -12.68
CA LEU A 51 -21.20 7.60 -11.55
C LEU A 51 -22.40 6.69 -11.21
N ASP A 52 -23.63 7.20 -11.29
CA ASP A 52 -24.87 6.43 -11.06
C ASP A 52 -25.04 5.30 -12.06
N GLU A 53 -24.80 5.56 -13.34
CA GLU A 53 -24.84 4.53 -14.38
C GLU A 53 -23.72 3.49 -14.23
N ALA A 54 -22.52 3.92 -13.81
CA ALA A 54 -21.42 3.01 -13.55
C ALA A 54 -21.75 2.07 -12.38
N ILE A 55 -22.29 2.59 -11.26
CA ILE A 55 -22.75 1.79 -10.12
C ILE A 55 -23.77 0.75 -10.59
N ALA A 56 -24.82 1.20 -11.32
CA ALA A 56 -25.85 0.31 -11.83
C ALA A 56 -25.29 -0.75 -12.80
N THR A 57 -24.31 -0.38 -13.63
CA THR A 57 -23.68 -1.32 -14.57
C THR A 57 -22.89 -2.40 -13.84
N TYR A 58 -22.04 -2.04 -12.88
CA TYR A 58 -21.26 -3.02 -12.12
C TYR A 58 -22.17 -3.92 -11.25
N GLY A 59 -23.22 -3.37 -10.64
CA GLY A 59 -24.20 -4.15 -9.89
C GLY A 59 -25.03 -5.06 -10.79
N ASN A 60 -25.76 -4.49 -11.76
CA ASN A 60 -26.81 -5.21 -12.51
C ASN A 60 -26.25 -6.11 -13.62
N LYS A 61 -25.12 -5.70 -14.28
CA LYS A 61 -24.60 -6.46 -15.42
C LYS A 61 -23.44 -7.38 -15.03
N PHE A 62 -22.59 -6.96 -14.07
CA PHE A 62 -21.47 -7.78 -13.62
C PHE A 62 -21.78 -8.56 -12.34
N GLY A 63 -22.87 -8.23 -11.63
CA GLY A 63 -23.29 -8.93 -10.42
C GLY A 63 -22.41 -8.65 -9.20
N PHE A 64 -21.68 -7.52 -9.19
CA PHE A 64 -20.84 -7.14 -8.05
C PHE A 64 -21.65 -6.42 -6.98
N GLY A 65 -21.28 -6.58 -5.71
CA GLY A 65 -21.96 -5.96 -4.58
C GLY A 65 -21.55 -4.49 -4.36
N GLU A 66 -22.46 -3.67 -3.86
CA GLU A 66 -22.12 -2.35 -3.35
C GLU A 66 -21.51 -2.49 -1.95
N ALA A 67 -20.22 -2.09 -1.78
CA ALA A 67 -19.58 -2.04 -0.47
C ALA A 67 -19.85 -0.72 0.26
N ALA A 68 -19.79 0.40 -0.48
CA ALA A 68 -20.09 1.72 0.05
C ALA A 68 -20.50 2.66 -1.09
N VAL A 69 -21.50 3.49 -0.85
CA VAL A 69 -21.87 4.61 -1.74
C VAL A 69 -22.00 5.87 -0.89
N ILE A 70 -21.15 6.84 -1.15
CA ILE A 70 -21.16 8.15 -0.48
C ILE A 70 -21.92 9.11 -1.35
N ARG A 71 -22.92 9.78 -0.76
CA ARG A 71 -23.80 10.72 -1.44
C ARG A 71 -23.62 12.13 -0.88
N ASP A 72 -23.92 13.13 -1.70
CA ASP A 72 -24.01 14.53 -1.28
C ASP A 72 -25.37 14.81 -0.60
N GLU A 73 -25.57 16.09 -0.21
CA GLU A 73 -26.82 16.56 0.42
C GLU A 73 -28.05 16.43 -0.47
N LYS A 74 -27.86 16.33 -1.79
CA LYS A 74 -28.94 16.13 -2.79
C LYS A 74 -29.16 14.65 -3.09
N GLY A 75 -28.47 13.75 -2.40
CA GLY A 75 -28.57 12.30 -2.61
C GLY A 75 -27.80 11.79 -3.83
N GLN A 76 -27.02 12.64 -4.52
CA GLN A 76 -26.22 12.21 -5.68
C GLN A 76 -24.96 11.46 -5.24
N PRO A 77 -24.61 10.33 -5.87
CA PRO A 77 -23.39 9.63 -5.53
C PRO A 77 -22.16 10.48 -5.88
N THR A 78 -21.19 10.50 -4.97
CA THR A 78 -19.93 11.25 -5.12
C THR A 78 -18.69 10.37 -4.97
N LEU A 79 -18.88 9.13 -4.54
CA LEU A 79 -17.89 8.07 -4.46
C LEU A 79 -18.63 6.76 -4.26
N ALA A 80 -18.16 5.69 -4.92
CA ALA A 80 -18.67 4.34 -4.67
C ALA A 80 -17.54 3.34 -4.62
N PHE A 81 -17.67 2.33 -3.77
CA PHE A 81 -16.82 1.14 -3.76
C PHE A 81 -17.70 -0.06 -4.11
N ILE A 82 -17.37 -0.72 -5.20
CA ILE A 82 -18.02 -1.93 -5.70
C ILE A 82 -17.17 -3.13 -5.29
N GLN A 83 -17.76 -4.10 -4.58
CA GLN A 83 -17.06 -5.26 -4.06
C GLN A 83 -17.03 -6.39 -5.10
N VAL A 84 -15.83 -6.68 -5.61
CA VAL A 84 -15.59 -7.71 -6.65
C VAL A 84 -15.32 -9.07 -6.01
N SER A 85 -14.63 -9.07 -4.90
CA SER A 85 -14.38 -10.24 -4.05
C SER A 85 -14.32 -9.80 -2.59
N ARG A 86 -14.18 -10.75 -1.65
CA ARG A 86 -14.16 -10.42 -0.21
C ARG A 86 -13.30 -9.19 0.12
N ASN A 87 -12.09 -9.10 -0.44
CA ASN A 87 -11.09 -8.07 -0.08
C ASN A 87 -10.69 -7.18 -1.28
N THR A 88 -11.42 -7.24 -2.41
CA THR A 88 -11.06 -6.51 -3.62
C THR A 88 -12.23 -5.66 -4.10
N PHE A 89 -11.93 -4.41 -4.44
CA PHE A 89 -12.93 -3.42 -4.79
C PHE A 89 -12.58 -2.68 -6.09
N ILE A 90 -13.59 -2.08 -6.69
CA ILE A 90 -13.46 -1.02 -7.69
C ILE A 90 -13.95 0.26 -7.02
N GLU A 91 -13.08 1.26 -6.90
CA GLU A 91 -13.47 2.61 -6.48
C GLU A 91 -13.94 3.38 -7.71
N LEU A 92 -15.14 3.92 -7.67
CA LEU A 92 -15.72 4.76 -8.72
C LEU A 92 -15.88 6.20 -8.22
N SER A 93 -15.43 7.16 -9.00
CA SER A 93 -15.58 8.58 -8.72
C SER A 93 -15.98 9.35 -9.98
N PRO A 94 -16.71 10.48 -9.84
CA PRO A 94 -17.11 11.26 -11.00
C PRO A 94 -15.95 12.01 -11.63
N ALA A 95 -15.99 12.17 -12.94
CA ALA A 95 -15.07 13.00 -13.69
C ALA A 95 -15.20 14.49 -13.35
N SER A 96 -14.14 15.23 -13.53
CA SER A 96 -14.08 16.67 -13.37
C SER A 96 -13.15 17.28 -14.43
N PRO A 97 -13.13 18.61 -14.62
CA PRO A 97 -12.21 19.25 -15.57
C PRO A 97 -10.73 18.94 -15.34
N THR A 98 -10.34 18.65 -14.09
CA THR A 98 -8.95 18.32 -13.70
C THR A 98 -8.71 16.84 -13.51
N ARG A 99 -9.76 16.00 -13.61
CA ARG A 99 -9.70 14.55 -13.40
C ARG A 99 -10.60 13.85 -14.43
N PRO A 100 -10.10 13.63 -15.66
CA PRO A 100 -10.87 13.04 -16.75
C PRO A 100 -11.20 11.57 -16.46
N ALA A 101 -12.22 11.04 -17.17
CA ALA A 101 -12.58 9.64 -17.10
C ALA A 101 -11.42 8.72 -17.51
N GLY A 102 -11.24 7.61 -16.79
CA GLY A 102 -10.18 6.62 -17.02
C GLY A 102 -9.69 5.98 -15.73
N LEU A 103 -8.64 5.19 -15.86
CA LEU A 103 -7.93 4.61 -14.72
C LEU A 103 -7.22 5.73 -13.94
N ASP A 104 -7.42 5.79 -12.64
CA ASP A 104 -6.88 6.87 -11.80
C ASP A 104 -5.76 6.39 -10.89
N HIS A 105 -5.95 5.30 -10.18
CA HIS A 105 -4.97 4.76 -9.25
C HIS A 105 -5.22 3.29 -8.92
N PHE A 106 -4.29 2.70 -8.19
CA PHE A 106 -4.53 1.46 -7.46
C PHE A 106 -4.25 1.66 -5.98
N GLY A 107 -4.98 0.91 -5.15
CA GLY A 107 -4.83 0.93 -3.71
C GLY A 107 -4.19 -0.35 -3.20
N LEU A 108 -3.31 -0.19 -2.22
CA LEU A 108 -2.63 -1.25 -1.49
C LEU A 108 -3.18 -1.28 -0.06
N GLN A 109 -3.58 -2.46 0.40
CA GLN A 109 -3.95 -2.62 1.80
C GLN A 109 -2.71 -2.85 2.64
N VAL A 110 -2.64 -2.15 3.78
CA VAL A 110 -1.58 -2.31 4.79
C VAL A 110 -2.21 -2.50 6.17
N ASP A 111 -1.47 -3.14 7.08
CA ASP A 111 -1.93 -3.35 8.46
C ASP A 111 -1.92 -2.05 9.27
N ASP A 112 -0.93 -1.18 9.03
CA ASP A 112 -0.77 0.13 9.67
C ASP A 112 -0.23 1.14 8.67
N VAL A 113 -1.05 2.13 8.32
CA VAL A 113 -0.69 3.15 7.33
C VAL A 113 0.39 4.10 7.84
N LYS A 114 0.52 4.31 9.15
CA LYS A 114 1.56 5.17 9.73
C LYS A 114 2.92 4.50 9.63
N VAL A 115 2.98 3.20 9.93
CA VAL A 115 4.20 2.39 9.78
C VAL A 115 4.61 2.35 8.31
N ALA A 116 3.70 2.02 7.40
CA ALA A 116 3.98 2.00 5.96
C ALA A 116 4.47 3.37 5.44
N THR A 117 3.84 4.48 5.89
CA THR A 117 4.27 5.84 5.53
C THR A 117 5.68 6.14 6.01
N ALA A 118 6.00 5.80 7.26
CA ALA A 118 7.33 6.03 7.82
C ALA A 118 8.42 5.25 7.08
N GLU A 119 8.17 3.98 6.76
CA GLU A 119 9.08 3.15 5.98
C GLU A 119 9.29 3.71 4.55
N LEU A 120 8.23 4.17 3.89
CA LEU A 120 8.32 4.75 2.55
C LEU A 120 9.11 6.07 2.56
N LYS A 121 8.89 6.94 3.55
CA LYS A 121 9.69 8.16 3.76
C LYS A 121 11.16 7.85 3.98
N GLN A 122 11.49 6.84 4.78
CA GLN A 122 12.88 6.38 4.99
C GLN A 122 13.55 5.89 3.70
N ARG A 123 12.76 5.36 2.76
CA ARG A 123 13.22 4.93 1.42
C ARG A 123 13.28 6.09 0.42
N GLY A 124 12.98 7.32 0.84
CA GLY A 124 13.00 8.52 0.00
C GLY A 124 11.75 8.72 -0.86
N VAL A 125 10.67 7.96 -0.61
CA VAL A 125 9.39 8.15 -1.31
C VAL A 125 8.71 9.42 -0.80
N LYS A 126 8.29 10.29 -1.73
CA LYS A 126 7.45 11.45 -1.41
C LYS A 126 6.02 10.97 -1.23
N ILE A 127 5.56 10.90 0.01
CA ILE A 127 4.24 10.39 0.37
C ILE A 127 3.55 11.36 1.33
N GLU A 128 2.23 11.50 1.20
CA GLU A 128 1.40 12.35 2.06
C GLU A 128 1.41 11.84 3.51
N ASP A 129 1.02 12.70 4.46
CA ASP A 129 0.75 12.24 5.82
C ASP A 129 -0.56 11.44 5.88
N PRO A 130 -0.65 10.40 6.73
CA PRO A 130 -1.86 9.62 6.88
C PRO A 130 -3.04 10.46 7.34
N ARG A 131 -4.21 10.19 6.77
CA ARG A 131 -5.48 10.85 7.12
C ARG A 131 -6.65 9.88 7.09
N VAL A 132 -7.76 10.26 7.67
CA VAL A 132 -9.01 9.51 7.53
C VAL A 132 -9.60 9.78 6.14
N GLY A 133 -9.85 8.71 5.40
CA GLY A 133 -10.52 8.75 4.11
C GLY A 133 -12.05 8.83 4.24
N ARG A 134 -12.72 8.99 3.11
CA ARG A 134 -14.20 9.14 3.06
C ARG A 134 -14.94 7.86 3.49
N THR A 135 -14.31 6.70 3.38
CA THR A 135 -14.84 5.39 3.85
C THR A 135 -14.54 5.09 5.30
N ILE A 136 -13.99 6.07 6.06
CA ILE A 136 -13.54 5.92 7.45
C ILE A 136 -12.35 4.94 7.58
N SER A 137 -11.66 4.65 6.48
CA SER A 137 -10.36 3.98 6.48
C SER A 137 -9.24 5.01 6.69
N PHE A 138 -8.11 4.63 7.30
CA PHE A 138 -6.91 5.47 7.27
C PHE A 138 -6.19 5.28 5.94
N ILE A 139 -5.83 6.38 5.30
CA ILE A 139 -5.22 6.36 3.96
C ILE A 139 -4.04 7.33 3.87
N THR A 140 -3.13 7.04 2.95
CA THR A 140 -2.10 7.97 2.47
C THR A 140 -1.90 7.79 0.97
N ASN A 141 -1.39 8.81 0.28
CA ASN A 141 -1.21 8.79 -1.17
C ASN A 141 0.22 9.13 -1.55
N THR A 142 0.65 8.56 -2.67
CA THR A 142 1.88 8.92 -3.35
C THR A 142 1.68 8.82 -4.86
N THR A 143 2.60 9.41 -5.61
CA THR A 143 2.70 9.21 -7.06
C THR A 143 4.11 8.72 -7.35
N ASP A 144 4.23 7.66 -8.14
CA ASP A 144 5.52 7.12 -8.52
C ASP A 144 6.23 8.04 -9.55
N PRO A 145 7.52 7.80 -9.84
CA PRO A 145 8.27 8.60 -10.83
C PRO A 145 7.70 8.55 -12.26
N PHE A 146 6.80 7.61 -12.55
CA PHE A 146 6.16 7.45 -13.86
C PHE A 146 4.77 8.09 -13.93
N GLY A 147 4.33 8.75 -12.86
CA GLY A 147 3.04 9.44 -12.79
C GLY A 147 1.87 8.56 -12.34
N VAL A 148 2.11 7.33 -11.90
CA VAL A 148 1.06 6.44 -11.40
C VAL A 148 0.77 6.76 -9.94
N ARG A 149 -0.48 7.12 -9.64
CA ARG A 149 -0.95 7.36 -8.28
C ARG A 149 -1.21 6.04 -7.56
N MET A 150 -0.77 5.98 -6.31
CA MET A 150 -0.99 4.86 -5.40
C MET A 150 -1.61 5.36 -4.10
N GLU A 151 -2.56 4.62 -3.58
CA GLU A 151 -3.11 4.80 -2.25
C GLU A 151 -2.70 3.63 -1.35
N PHE A 152 -2.32 3.91 -0.11
CA PHE A 152 -2.14 2.90 0.93
C PHE A 152 -3.29 3.05 1.93
N SER A 153 -4.00 1.95 2.20
CA SER A 153 -5.21 1.94 3.00
C SER A 153 -5.11 0.95 4.16
N GLU A 154 -5.34 1.43 5.37
CA GLU A 154 -5.61 0.61 6.56
C GLU A 154 -7.12 0.51 6.74
N ILE A 155 -7.66 -0.69 6.52
CA ILE A 155 -9.10 -0.97 6.57
C ILE A 155 -9.45 -1.54 7.93
N GLY A 156 -9.84 -0.67 8.87
CA GLY A 156 -10.33 -1.07 10.18
C GLY A 156 -11.76 -1.66 10.13
N PRO A 157 -12.16 -2.43 11.15
CA PRO A 157 -13.48 -3.10 11.20
C PRO A 157 -14.65 -2.11 11.19
N GLU A 158 -14.44 -0.88 11.69
CA GLU A 158 -15.48 0.15 11.73
C GLU A 158 -15.60 0.95 10.42
N SER A 159 -14.65 0.81 9.50
CA SER A 159 -14.73 1.44 8.18
C SER A 159 -15.86 0.83 7.34
N MET A 160 -16.34 1.58 6.34
CA MET A 160 -17.37 1.07 5.42
C MET A 160 -16.87 -0.20 4.70
N LEU A 161 -15.61 -0.21 4.26
CA LEU A 161 -15.03 -1.37 3.58
C LEU A 161 -14.80 -2.55 4.54
N GLY A 162 -14.41 -2.30 5.79
CA GLY A 162 -14.29 -3.35 6.80
C GLY A 162 -15.63 -4.05 7.08
N LYS A 163 -16.71 -3.30 7.16
CA LYS A 163 -18.07 -3.83 7.30
C LYS A 163 -18.50 -4.65 6.08
N ALA A 164 -18.17 -4.19 4.87
CA ALA A 164 -18.44 -4.94 3.64
C ALA A 164 -17.64 -6.27 3.59
N ILE A 165 -16.36 -6.25 3.99
CA ILE A 165 -15.53 -7.46 4.08
C ILE A 165 -16.10 -8.47 5.09
N ALA A 166 -16.55 -7.99 6.25
CA ALA A 166 -17.18 -8.84 7.27
C ALA A 166 -18.53 -9.42 6.82
N GLY A 167 -19.28 -8.67 6.03
CA GLY A 167 -20.60 -9.07 5.47
C GLY A 167 -20.52 -9.93 4.21
N TRP A 168 -19.36 -10.18 3.64
CA TRP A 168 -19.20 -10.98 2.41
C TRP A 168 -19.70 -12.41 2.57
N ARG A 169 -20.63 -12.84 1.68
CA ARG A 169 -21.26 -14.18 1.67
C ARG A 169 -20.98 -14.89 0.35
#